data_142e26e920a75200e88a7c582ee53e3b
#
_entry.id   142e26e920a75200e88a7c582ee53e3b
#
_cell.length_a   1.000
_cell.length_b   1.000
_cell.length_c   1.000
_cell.angle_alpha   90.00
_cell.angle_beta   90.00
_cell.angle_gamma   90.00
#
_symmetry.space_group_name_H-M   'P 1'
#
loop_
_entity.id
_entity.type
_entity.pdbx_description
1 polymer ?
#
loop_
_entity_poly.entity_id
_entity_poly.type
_entity_poly.pdbx_seq_one_letter_code
_entity_poly.pdbx_strand_id
1 'polypeptide(L)'
;MKDILIEMNKSIRPNVEFSGAITVNYTGNYDSVVLNTQILDSNELMLFTSLNGKKISSRSSRLFISKDVMLQNRAEFSAIITFEPQKRHDVKFRASIIEQHKEVESDVFFAELA
;
A
#
# COMPACT_ATOMS: atom_id res chain seq x y z
N MET A 1 -13.20 1.85 16.06
CA MET A 1 -11.82 1.82 15.50
C MET A 1 -11.79 0.84 14.33
N LYS A 2 -11.13 1.21 13.25
CA LYS A 2 -10.99 0.30 12.12
C LYS A 2 -10.01 -0.82 12.44
N ASP A 3 -10.31 -2.00 11.91
CA ASP A 3 -9.43 -3.16 12.08
C ASP A 3 -8.14 -3.06 11.26
N ILE A 4 -8.13 -2.22 10.23
CA ILE A 4 -6.95 -1.94 9.43
C ILE A 4 -6.99 -0.48 8.99
N LEU A 5 -5.84 0.18 8.98
CA LEU A 5 -5.73 1.60 8.67
C LEU A 5 -4.51 1.87 7.82
N ILE A 6 -4.69 2.62 6.74
CA ILE A 6 -3.61 3.15 5.91
C ILE A 6 -3.36 4.60 6.33
N GLU A 7 -2.10 4.93 6.60
CA GLU A 7 -1.68 6.28 6.93
C GLU A 7 -0.56 6.72 5.98
N MET A 8 -0.79 7.78 5.24
CA MET A 8 0.20 8.33 4.31
C MET A 8 -0.19 9.75 3.92
N ASN A 9 0.73 10.44 3.25
CA ASN A 9 0.47 11.76 2.70
C ASN A 9 -0.47 11.64 1.49
N LYS A 10 -1.37 12.59 1.35
CA LYS A 10 -2.33 12.61 0.24
C LYS A 10 -1.72 13.05 -1.10
N SER A 11 -0.53 13.61 -1.10
CA SER A 11 0.12 14.09 -2.32
C SER A 11 1.28 13.21 -2.70
N ILE A 12 1.30 12.78 -3.96
CA ILE A 12 2.38 12.01 -4.56
C ILE A 12 2.93 12.81 -5.74
N ARG A 13 4.26 12.89 -5.84
CA ARG A 13 4.91 13.53 -6.97
C ARG A 13 5.64 12.49 -7.81
N PRO A 14 5.66 12.65 -9.16
CA PRO A 14 6.42 11.73 -9.99
C PRO A 14 7.90 11.81 -9.67
N ASN A 15 8.55 10.66 -9.70
CA ASN A 15 9.99 10.51 -9.47
C ASN A 15 10.45 10.93 -8.08
N VAL A 16 9.52 11.06 -7.13
CA VAL A 16 9.84 11.32 -5.71
C VAL A 16 9.32 10.15 -4.89
N GLU A 17 10.21 9.51 -4.13
CA GLU A 17 9.81 8.41 -3.27
C GLU A 17 8.83 8.90 -2.21
N PHE A 18 7.79 8.12 -2.00
CA PHE A 18 6.82 8.37 -0.92
C PHE A 18 6.69 7.12 -0.06
N SER A 19 6.15 7.30 1.13
CA SER A 19 5.97 6.20 2.06
C SER A 19 4.59 6.23 2.69
N GLY A 20 4.20 5.08 3.21
CA GLY A 20 2.96 4.93 3.95
C GLY A 20 3.11 3.83 4.99
N ALA A 21 2.13 3.73 5.86
CA ALA A 21 2.08 2.72 6.90
C ALA A 21 0.71 2.06 6.93
N ILE A 22 0.72 0.77 7.22
CA ILE A 22 -0.49 -0.02 7.41
C ILE A 22 -0.46 -0.55 8.83
N THR A 23 -1.50 -0.26 9.61
CA THR A 23 -1.64 -0.73 10.99
C THR A 23 -2.84 -1.65 11.07
N VAL A 24 -2.66 -2.80 11.72
CA VAL A 24 -3.72 -3.79 11.92
C VAL A 24 -4.12 -3.80 13.40
N ASN A 25 -5.40 -3.57 13.65
CA ASN A 25 -5.98 -3.63 15.00
C ASN A 25 -6.94 -4.82 15.14
N TYR A 26 -6.90 -5.73 14.19
CA TYR A 26 -7.77 -6.90 14.15
C TYR A 26 -7.36 -7.91 15.24
N THR A 27 -8.33 -8.40 16.00
CA THR A 27 -8.07 -9.31 17.10
C THR A 27 -8.01 -10.78 16.70
N GLY A 28 -8.40 -11.11 15.46
CA GLY A 28 -8.33 -12.49 14.96
C GLY A 28 -6.90 -12.87 14.54
N ASN A 29 -6.75 -14.12 14.12
CA ASN A 29 -5.49 -14.65 13.63
C ASN A 29 -5.43 -14.49 12.12
N TYR A 30 -4.91 -13.36 11.66
CA TYR A 30 -4.74 -13.13 10.23
C TYR A 30 -3.44 -13.73 9.72
N ASP A 31 -3.40 -14.04 8.43
CA ASP A 31 -2.23 -14.66 7.78
C ASP A 31 -1.33 -13.64 7.10
N SER A 32 -1.96 -12.62 6.52
CA SER A 32 -1.24 -11.63 5.72
C SER A 32 -2.06 -10.38 5.54
N VAL A 33 -1.39 -9.35 5.02
CA VAL A 33 -2.04 -8.13 4.52
C VAL A 33 -1.65 -8.00 3.05
N VAL A 34 -2.62 -7.64 2.23
CA VAL A 34 -2.37 -7.38 0.81
C VAL A 34 -2.67 -5.91 0.55
N LEU A 35 -1.70 -5.21 -0.01
CA LEU A 35 -1.87 -3.83 -0.46
C LEU A 35 -2.05 -3.84 -1.96
N ASN A 36 -3.23 -3.43 -2.42
CA ASN A 36 -3.52 -3.24 -3.84
C ASN A 36 -3.46 -1.76 -4.17
N THR A 37 -2.85 -1.42 -5.28
CA THR A 37 -2.72 -0.04 -5.73
C THR A 37 -3.20 0.09 -7.16
N GLN A 38 -3.77 1.25 -7.47
CA GLN A 38 -4.23 1.55 -8.82
C GLN A 38 -4.07 3.05 -9.09
N ILE A 39 -3.37 3.37 -10.16
CA ILE A 39 -3.31 4.75 -10.65
C ILE A 39 -4.49 4.87 -11.62
N LEU A 40 -5.55 5.58 -11.19
CA LEU A 40 -6.79 5.65 -11.96
C LEU A 40 -6.56 6.35 -13.30
N ASP A 41 -7.22 5.84 -14.33
CA ASP A 41 -7.08 6.31 -15.72
C ASP A 41 -5.68 6.11 -16.29
N SER A 42 -4.95 5.10 -15.80
CA SER A 42 -3.61 4.77 -16.26
C SER A 42 -3.38 3.28 -16.15
N ASN A 43 -2.54 2.74 -17.01
CA ASN A 43 -2.07 1.36 -16.93
C ASN A 43 -0.70 1.27 -16.28
N GLU A 44 -0.17 2.38 -15.79
CA GLU A 44 1.14 2.40 -15.17
C GLU A 44 1.11 1.80 -13.76
N LEU A 45 2.22 1.17 -13.39
CA LEU A 45 2.39 0.56 -12.08
C LEU A 45 3.44 1.33 -11.30
N MET A 46 3.26 1.42 -9.99
CA MET A 46 4.31 1.99 -9.15
C MET A 46 5.38 0.96 -8.83
N LEU A 47 6.55 1.43 -8.47
CA LEU A 47 7.66 0.60 -8.03
C LEU A 47 7.75 0.67 -6.52
N PHE A 48 7.52 -0.46 -5.85
CA PHE A 48 7.74 -0.55 -4.40
C PHE A 48 9.24 -0.65 -4.14
N THR A 49 9.75 0.17 -3.23
CA THR A 49 11.17 0.33 -3.00
C THR A 49 11.63 -0.16 -1.64
N SER A 50 10.73 -0.23 -0.65
CA SER A 50 11.08 -0.79 0.66
C SER A 50 9.85 -1.32 1.38
N LEU A 51 10.09 -2.25 2.31
CA LEU A 51 9.08 -2.79 3.21
C LEU A 51 9.74 -3.02 4.57
N ASN A 52 9.26 -2.29 5.59
CA ASN A 52 9.81 -2.31 6.95
C ASN A 52 11.33 -2.10 6.96
N GLY A 53 11.80 -1.12 6.18
CA GLY A 53 13.21 -0.77 6.11
C GLY A 53 14.05 -1.67 5.22
N LYS A 54 13.50 -2.78 4.73
CA LYS A 54 14.23 -3.67 3.83
C LYS A 54 14.01 -3.23 2.39
N LYS A 55 15.09 -3.08 1.64
CA LYS A 55 15.01 -2.70 0.24
C LYS A 55 14.39 -3.82 -0.58
N ILE A 56 13.44 -3.44 -1.42
CA ILE A 56 12.83 -4.34 -2.39
C ILE A 56 12.79 -3.62 -3.73
N SER A 57 12.45 -4.33 -4.78
CA SER A 57 12.24 -3.74 -6.09
C SER A 57 11.13 -4.55 -6.74
N SER A 58 9.91 -4.00 -6.67
CA SER A 58 8.74 -4.69 -7.18
C SER A 58 7.84 -3.71 -7.90
N ARG A 59 7.81 -3.78 -9.22
CA ARG A 59 6.89 -3.00 -10.03
C ARG A 59 5.60 -3.78 -10.16
N SER A 60 4.60 -3.40 -9.40
CA SER A 60 3.39 -4.20 -9.27
C SER A 60 2.24 -3.33 -8.77
N SER A 61 1.02 -3.79 -8.99
CA SER A 61 -0.18 -3.23 -8.38
C SER A 61 -0.54 -3.92 -7.07
N ARG A 62 0.31 -4.84 -6.61
CA ARG A 62 -0.03 -5.64 -5.42
C ARG A 62 1.23 -5.92 -4.62
N LEU A 63 1.18 -5.62 -3.32
CA LEU A 63 2.24 -5.93 -2.38
C LEU A 63 1.69 -6.89 -1.34
N PHE A 64 2.27 -8.09 -1.28
CA PHE A 64 1.89 -9.11 -0.30
C PHE A 64 2.79 -8.95 0.93
N ILE A 65 2.16 -8.89 2.11
CA ILE A 65 2.86 -8.71 3.37
C ILE A 65 2.44 -9.84 4.30
N SER A 66 3.33 -10.81 4.53
CA SER A 66 3.03 -11.88 5.45
C SER A 66 3.01 -11.34 6.89
N LYS A 67 2.29 -12.01 7.77
CA LYS A 67 2.20 -11.59 9.17
C LYS A 67 3.57 -11.50 9.83
N ASP A 68 4.51 -12.36 9.44
CA ASP A 68 5.87 -12.35 9.98
C ASP A 68 6.60 -11.04 9.75
N VAL A 69 6.24 -10.32 8.68
CA VAL A 69 6.86 -9.05 8.32
C VAL A 69 6.21 -7.90 9.08
N MET A 70 4.99 -8.10 9.59
CA MET A 70 4.24 -7.07 10.32
C MET A 70 4.80 -6.92 11.73
N LEU A 71 5.70 -5.96 11.93
CA LEU A 71 6.30 -5.69 13.25
C LEU A 71 5.27 -4.98 14.12
N GLN A 72 4.85 -5.64 15.21
CA GLN A 72 3.83 -5.11 16.12
C GLN A 72 2.54 -4.73 15.36
N ASN A 73 2.14 -5.57 14.42
CA ASN A 73 0.96 -5.36 13.57
C ASN A 73 1.02 -4.10 12.73
N ARG A 74 2.24 -3.72 12.33
CA ARG A 74 2.45 -2.52 11.53
C ARG A 74 3.47 -2.81 10.42
N ALA A 75 3.21 -2.31 9.23
CA ALA A 75 4.16 -2.36 8.13
C ALA A 75 4.32 -0.98 7.52
N GLU A 76 5.56 -0.58 7.26
CA GLU A 76 5.86 0.64 6.55
C GLU A 76 6.38 0.27 5.16
N PHE A 77 5.86 0.94 4.14
CA PHE A 77 6.30 0.72 2.77
C PHE A 77 6.73 2.03 2.16
N SER A 78 7.59 1.95 1.15
CA SER A 78 7.85 3.09 0.29
C SER A 78 7.76 2.68 -1.15
N ALA A 79 7.48 3.65 -2.02
CA ALA A 79 7.29 3.43 -3.43
C ALA A 79 7.60 4.69 -4.21
N ILE A 80 7.74 4.55 -5.52
CA ILE A 80 7.97 5.67 -6.42
C ILE A 80 7.18 5.44 -7.70
N ILE A 81 6.61 6.52 -8.24
CA ILE A 81 5.91 6.49 -9.52
C ILE A 81 6.85 7.16 -10.53
N THR A 82 7.27 6.42 -11.54
CA THR A 82 8.37 6.83 -12.41
C THR A 82 7.95 7.42 -13.76
N PHE A 83 6.65 7.39 -14.09
CA PHE A 83 6.20 8.04 -15.32
C PHE A 83 5.79 9.49 -15.05
N GLU A 84 5.86 10.34 -16.08
CA GLU A 84 5.41 11.72 -16.01
C GLU A 84 3.93 11.79 -16.39
N PRO A 85 3.04 12.13 -15.46
CA PRO A 85 1.63 12.21 -15.78
C PRO A 85 1.35 13.46 -16.63
N GLN A 86 0.47 13.31 -17.63
CA GLN A 86 0.02 14.44 -18.44
C GLN A 86 -1.19 15.13 -17.85
N LYS A 87 -1.77 14.53 -16.84
CA LYS A 87 -2.89 15.08 -16.08
C LYS A 87 -2.80 14.59 -14.66
N ARG A 88 -3.60 15.17 -13.77
CA ARG A 88 -3.71 14.67 -12.40
C ARG A 88 -4.42 13.32 -12.38
N HIS A 89 -3.90 12.41 -11.57
CA HIS A 89 -4.51 11.10 -11.34
C HIS A 89 -4.82 10.91 -9.86
N ASP A 90 -5.94 10.29 -9.57
CA ASP A 90 -6.16 9.75 -8.24
C ASP A 90 -5.45 8.40 -8.16
N VAL A 91 -4.84 8.12 -7.02
CA VAL A 91 -4.16 6.85 -6.76
C VAL A 91 -4.88 6.18 -5.62
N LYS A 92 -5.41 4.99 -5.88
CA LYS A 92 -6.17 4.22 -4.90
C LYS A 92 -5.25 3.22 -4.23
N PHE A 93 -5.27 3.21 -2.90
CA PHE A 93 -4.60 2.21 -2.08
C PHE A 93 -5.67 1.46 -1.30
N ARG A 94 -5.63 0.13 -1.38
CA ARG A 94 -6.55 -0.70 -0.62
C ARG A 94 -5.75 -1.76 0.11
N ALA A 95 -5.77 -1.70 1.44
CA ALA A 95 -5.10 -2.68 2.29
C ALA A 95 -6.15 -3.63 2.86
N SER A 96 -5.91 -4.92 2.74
CA SER A 96 -6.87 -5.95 3.14
C SER A 96 -6.21 -6.95 4.08
N ILE A 97 -6.92 -7.30 5.14
CA ILE A 97 -6.53 -8.38 6.05
C ILE A 97 -7.01 -9.70 5.45
N ILE A 98 -6.10 -10.65 5.34
CA ILE A 98 -6.40 -11.98 4.81
C ILE A 98 -6.32 -13.00 5.96
N GLU A 99 -7.40 -13.75 6.15
CA GLU A 99 -7.47 -14.82 7.13
C GLU A 99 -8.08 -16.04 6.45
N GLN A 100 -7.36 -17.16 6.48
CA GLN A 100 -7.80 -18.42 5.85
C GLN A 100 -8.19 -18.20 4.38
N HIS A 101 -7.33 -17.48 3.65
CA HIS A 101 -7.47 -17.18 2.22
C HIS A 101 -8.66 -16.27 1.88
N LYS A 102 -9.27 -15.64 2.88
CA LYS A 102 -10.41 -14.73 2.67
C LYS A 102 -10.06 -13.33 3.16
N GLU A 103 -10.54 -12.34 2.43
CA GLU A 103 -10.48 -10.96 2.90
C GLU A 103 -11.54 -10.75 3.99
N VAL A 104 -11.11 -10.34 5.18
CA VAL A 104 -12.04 -10.13 6.31
C VAL A 104 -12.30 -8.66 6.58
N GLU A 105 -11.33 -7.78 6.34
CA GLU A 105 -11.49 -6.34 6.50
C GLU A 105 -10.55 -5.62 5.55
N SER A 106 -10.89 -4.39 5.18
CA SER A 106 -10.04 -3.56 4.34
C SER A 106 -10.19 -2.09 4.68
N ASP A 107 -9.19 -1.30 4.27
CA ASP A 107 -9.22 0.15 4.30
C ASP A 107 -8.81 0.67 2.93
N VAL A 108 -9.42 1.77 2.51
CA VAL A 108 -9.13 2.40 1.22
C VAL A 108 -8.67 3.82 1.46
N PHE A 109 -7.60 4.21 0.78
CA PHE A 109 -7.04 5.55 0.85
C PHE A 109 -6.82 6.06 -0.57
N PHE A 110 -7.20 7.30 -0.83
CA PHE A 110 -6.96 7.96 -2.11
C PHE A 110 -5.93 9.06 -1.95
N ALA A 111 -4.88 9.00 -2.76
CA ALA A 111 -3.89 10.06 -2.88
C ALA A 111 -3.99 10.69 -4.27
N GLU A 112 -3.33 11.83 -4.45
CA GLU A 112 -3.30 12.54 -5.73
C GLU A 112 -1.88 12.52 -6.29
N LEU A 113 -1.76 12.14 -7.55
CA LEU A 113 -0.51 12.23 -8.31
C LEU A 113 -0.59 13.46 -9.20
N ALA A 114 0.28 14.39 -8.97
CA ALA A 114 0.31 15.62 -9.76
C ALA A 114 1.74 16.07 -10.06
#